data_40dbd26a0f9a0e57707d07d6dba373eb
#
_entry.id   40dbd26a0f9a0e57707d07d6dba373eb
#
_cell.length_a   1.000
_cell.length_b   1.000
_cell.length_c   1.000
_cell.angle_alpha   90.00
_cell.angle_beta   90.00
_cell.angle_gamma   90.00
#
_symmetry.space_group_name_H-M   'P 1'
#
loop_
_entity.id
_entity.type
_entity.pdbx_description
1 polymer ?
#
loop_
_entity_poly.entity_id
_entity_poly.type
_entity_poly.pdbx_seq_one_letter_code
_entity_poly.pdbx_strand_id
1 'polypeptide(L)'
;GNGLVLPGASDEVTITVDPSRYGYLSVASMFVNTNDAFVGETGLSLKSLAVGESYQMSMNVWDSGTELNDELAATIPGPAGGGEGFNAARNDNNDVVAFHAGVISQDDGLANSALSANHRFLNPGAKVTITRVE
;
A
#
# COMPACT_ATOMS: atom_id res chain seq x y z
N GLY A 1 -9.63 -7.04 7.13
CA GLY A 1 -9.72 -7.58 5.78
C GLY A 1 -9.51 -9.07 5.73
N ASN A 2 -9.90 -9.65 4.61
CA ASN A 2 -9.92 -11.10 4.42
C ASN A 2 -8.65 -11.64 3.75
N GLY A 3 -7.61 -10.84 3.66
CA GLY A 3 -6.33 -11.22 3.08
C GLY A 3 -5.88 -10.33 1.93
N LEU A 4 -5.20 -10.92 0.95
CA LEU A 4 -4.65 -10.20 -0.19
C LEU A 4 -5.76 -9.68 -1.12
N VAL A 5 -5.75 -8.38 -1.40
CA VAL A 5 -6.64 -7.76 -2.38
C VAL A 5 -5.94 -7.75 -3.73
N LEU A 6 -6.50 -8.48 -4.70
CA LEU A 6 -5.95 -8.56 -6.05
C LEU A 6 -6.28 -7.31 -6.88
N PRO A 7 -5.54 -7.02 -7.95
CA PRO A 7 -5.85 -5.92 -8.86
C PRO A 7 -7.30 -5.96 -9.34
N GLY A 8 -8.00 -4.84 -9.19
CA GLY A 8 -9.43 -4.73 -9.54
C GLY A 8 -10.41 -5.30 -8.52
N ALA A 9 -9.91 -5.96 -7.46
CA ALA A 9 -10.73 -6.43 -6.36
C ALA A 9 -10.87 -5.39 -5.24
N SER A 10 -11.75 -5.66 -4.29
CA SER A 10 -11.94 -4.86 -3.09
C SER A 10 -12.15 -5.74 -1.86
N ASP A 11 -11.84 -5.19 -0.70
CA ASP A 11 -12.16 -5.76 0.60
C ASP A 11 -12.82 -4.69 1.47
N GLU A 12 -13.63 -5.11 2.41
CA GLU A 12 -14.40 -4.22 3.27
C GLU A 12 -14.26 -4.62 4.74
N VAL A 13 -14.21 -3.62 5.59
CA VAL A 13 -14.20 -3.79 7.04
C VAL A 13 -15.08 -2.72 7.69
N THR A 14 -15.90 -3.13 8.64
CA THR A 14 -16.67 -2.21 9.49
C THR A 14 -15.91 -1.98 10.79
N ILE A 15 -15.77 -0.71 11.15
CA ILE A 15 -15.18 -0.28 12.42
C ILE A 15 -16.17 0.64 13.15
N THR A 16 -16.20 0.56 14.47
CA THR A 16 -17.00 1.47 15.30
C THR A 16 -16.09 2.50 15.93
N VAL A 17 -16.38 3.77 15.68
CA VAL A 17 -15.63 4.90 16.22
C VAL A 17 -16.56 5.98 16.74
N ASP A 18 -16.13 6.73 17.76
CA ASP A 18 -16.77 7.95 18.19
C ASP A 18 -16.12 9.15 17.47
N PRO A 19 -16.78 9.76 16.47
CA PRO A 19 -16.18 10.83 15.69
C PRO A 19 -15.98 12.11 16.47
N SER A 20 -16.62 12.27 17.63
CA SER A 20 -16.40 13.41 18.53
C SER A 20 -15.02 13.34 19.21
N ARG A 21 -14.55 12.12 19.44
CA ARG A 21 -13.27 11.83 20.10
C ARG A 21 -12.18 11.45 19.08
N TYR A 22 -12.56 10.69 18.07
CA TYR A 22 -11.66 10.16 17.02
C TYR A 22 -12.16 10.63 15.66
N GLY A 23 -12.00 11.90 15.39
CA GLY A 23 -12.59 12.55 14.22
C GLY A 23 -11.81 12.37 12.90
N TYR A 24 -10.71 11.62 12.92
CA TYR A 24 -9.87 11.40 11.75
C TYR A 24 -9.45 9.94 11.63
N LEU A 25 -9.37 9.45 10.40
CA LEU A 25 -8.90 8.12 10.05
C LEU A 25 -7.61 8.21 9.24
N SER A 26 -6.67 7.31 9.49
CA SER A 26 -5.56 7.02 8.61
C SER A 26 -5.67 5.58 8.14
N VAL A 27 -5.38 5.33 6.87
CA VAL A 27 -5.44 4.02 6.23
C VAL A 27 -4.09 3.72 5.62
N ALA A 28 -3.57 2.53 5.87
CA ALA A 28 -2.37 2.03 5.21
C ALA A 28 -2.51 0.53 4.94
N SER A 29 -1.96 0.10 3.81
CA SER A 29 -1.87 -1.31 3.44
C SER A 29 -0.59 -1.55 2.66
N MET A 30 0.10 -2.66 2.95
CA MET A 30 1.27 -3.04 2.17
C MET A 30 0.90 -3.20 0.69
N PHE A 31 1.76 -2.70 -0.18
CA PHE A 31 1.65 -2.89 -1.62
C PHE A 31 2.52 -4.09 -2.01
N VAL A 32 1.91 -5.27 -1.96
CA VAL A 32 2.57 -6.55 -2.15
C VAL A 32 3.24 -6.65 -3.52
N ASN A 33 4.30 -7.47 -3.65
CA ASN A 33 5.24 -7.56 -4.75
C ASN A 33 6.14 -6.31 -4.89
N THR A 34 6.38 -5.61 -3.78
CA THR A 34 7.44 -4.60 -3.64
C THR A 34 8.25 -4.93 -2.38
N ASN A 35 9.41 -4.34 -2.21
CA ASN A 35 10.21 -4.54 -1.01
C ASN A 35 9.47 -4.04 0.24
N ASP A 36 9.15 -2.75 0.28
CA ASP A 36 8.52 -2.13 1.46
C ASP A 36 7.50 -1.03 1.11
N ALA A 37 6.97 -1.04 -0.12
CA ALA A 37 5.96 -0.07 -0.50
C ALA A 37 4.62 -0.30 0.19
N PHE A 38 3.90 0.77 0.40
CA PHE A 38 2.55 0.75 0.92
C PHE A 38 1.65 1.76 0.19
N VAL A 39 0.36 1.50 0.16
CA VAL A 39 -0.66 2.49 -0.17
C VAL A 39 -1.21 3.07 1.10
N GLY A 40 -1.41 4.37 1.15
CA GLY A 40 -1.92 4.96 2.38
C GLY A 40 -2.32 6.42 2.23
N GLU A 41 -3.13 6.84 3.19
CA GLU A 41 -3.58 8.21 3.33
C GLU A 41 -3.85 8.53 4.80
N THR A 42 -3.68 9.77 5.18
CA THR A 42 -3.83 10.21 6.57
C THR A 42 -4.80 11.38 6.69
N GLY A 43 -5.35 11.53 7.90
CA GLY A 43 -6.14 12.71 8.23
C GLY A 43 -7.51 12.78 7.56
N LEU A 44 -8.08 11.65 7.16
CA LEU A 44 -9.42 11.57 6.58
C LEU A 44 -10.46 11.97 7.62
N SER A 45 -11.18 13.08 7.41
CA SER A 45 -12.15 13.57 8.36
C SER A 45 -13.43 12.75 8.36
N LEU A 46 -13.81 12.25 9.54
CA LEU A 46 -15.08 11.56 9.76
C LEU A 46 -16.19 12.49 10.29
N LYS A 47 -15.83 13.74 10.62
CA LYS A 47 -16.70 14.66 11.40
C LYS A 47 -17.92 15.16 10.62
N SER A 48 -17.81 15.26 9.30
CA SER A 48 -18.86 15.80 8.45
C SER A 48 -19.63 14.74 7.67
N LEU A 49 -19.31 13.46 7.86
CA LEU A 49 -19.96 12.39 7.13
C LEU A 49 -21.32 12.06 7.73
N ALA A 50 -22.38 12.29 6.99
CA ALA A 50 -23.74 11.93 7.41
C ALA A 50 -23.99 10.43 7.26
N VAL A 51 -24.98 9.88 7.97
CA VAL A 51 -25.38 8.48 7.84
C VAL A 51 -25.82 8.19 6.40
N GLY A 52 -25.29 7.15 5.80
CA GLY A 52 -25.49 6.78 4.39
C GLY A 52 -24.59 7.53 3.41
N GLU A 53 -23.85 8.52 3.86
CA GLU A 53 -22.92 9.25 3.01
C GLU A 53 -21.58 8.52 2.87
N SER A 54 -20.99 8.65 1.70
CA SER A 54 -19.67 8.08 1.38
C SER A 54 -18.69 9.15 0.94
N TYR A 55 -17.45 8.94 1.33
CA TYR A 55 -16.30 9.71 0.86
C TYR A 55 -15.30 8.76 0.20
N GLN A 56 -14.82 9.10 -0.99
CA GLN A 56 -13.85 8.31 -1.73
C GLN A 56 -12.61 9.12 -2.05
N MET A 57 -11.45 8.51 -1.91
CA MET A 57 -10.19 9.09 -2.37
C MET A 57 -9.25 8.05 -2.94
N SER A 58 -8.32 8.54 -3.74
CA SER A 58 -7.22 7.76 -4.30
C SER A 58 -6.04 7.76 -3.34
N MET A 59 -5.41 6.60 -3.15
CA MET A 59 -4.22 6.44 -2.32
C MET A 59 -2.99 6.27 -3.21
N ASN A 60 -1.96 7.05 -2.95
CA ASN A 60 -0.68 6.90 -3.62
C ASN A 60 0.11 5.73 -3.05
N VAL A 61 1.04 5.23 -3.85
CA VAL A 61 2.04 4.25 -3.42
C VAL A 61 3.24 5.01 -2.87
N TRP A 62 3.59 4.68 -1.65
CA TRP A 62 4.70 5.22 -0.90
C TRP A 62 5.76 4.15 -0.72
N ASP A 63 7.01 4.56 -0.74
CA ASP A 63 8.17 3.82 -0.30
C ASP A 63 8.35 4.11 1.19
N SER A 64 8.45 3.09 2.04
CA SER A 64 8.61 3.31 3.48
C SER A 64 10.04 3.70 3.87
N GLY A 65 11.00 3.51 2.97
CA GLY A 65 12.42 3.80 3.18
C GLY A 65 13.09 2.86 4.17
N THR A 66 12.54 1.66 4.34
CA THR A 66 13.04 0.66 5.30
C THR A 66 13.83 -0.46 4.65
N GLU A 67 13.68 -0.64 3.34
CA GLU A 67 14.38 -1.63 2.54
C GLU A 67 14.83 -1.04 1.21
N LEU A 68 15.93 -1.56 0.67
CA LEU A 68 16.36 -1.21 -0.68
C LEU A 68 15.39 -1.81 -1.70
N ASN A 69 14.97 -1.02 -2.67
CA ASN A 69 14.19 -1.47 -3.82
C ASN A 69 15.10 -2.27 -4.78
N ASP A 70 15.46 -3.47 -4.39
CA ASP A 70 16.36 -4.35 -5.15
C ASP A 70 15.64 -5.29 -6.10
N GLU A 71 14.31 -5.41 -5.95
CA GLU A 71 13.41 -6.22 -6.76
C GLU A 71 13.75 -7.72 -6.78
N LEU A 72 14.52 -8.22 -5.81
CA LEU A 72 14.95 -9.61 -5.77
C LEU A 72 13.87 -10.54 -5.18
N ALA A 73 13.81 -11.77 -5.67
CA ALA A 73 12.85 -12.76 -5.16
C ALA A 73 13.01 -13.07 -3.67
N ALA A 74 14.23 -12.94 -3.14
CA ALA A 74 14.50 -13.20 -1.73
C ALA A 74 14.00 -12.09 -0.78
N THR A 75 13.83 -10.88 -1.29
CA THR A 75 13.49 -9.68 -0.51
C THR A 75 12.07 -9.20 -0.76
N ILE A 76 11.45 -9.60 -1.88
CA ILE A 76 10.06 -9.27 -2.17
C ILE A 76 9.12 -10.30 -1.52
N PRO A 77 8.24 -9.92 -0.60
CA PRO A 77 7.19 -10.79 -0.10
C PRO A 77 6.09 -10.99 -1.16
N GLY A 78 5.30 -12.02 -0.98
CA GLY A 78 4.15 -12.29 -1.82
C GLY A 78 4.45 -13.17 -3.04
N PRO A 79 3.48 -13.28 -3.97
CA PRO A 79 3.50 -14.31 -5.02
C PRO A 79 4.65 -14.18 -6.03
N ALA A 80 5.15 -12.98 -6.28
CA ALA A 80 6.23 -12.78 -7.26
C ALA A 80 7.60 -13.20 -6.73
N GLY A 81 7.88 -12.92 -5.45
CA GLY A 81 9.16 -13.23 -4.83
C GLY A 81 9.09 -14.47 -3.93
N GLY A 82 8.17 -14.48 -2.99
CA GLY A 82 8.11 -15.47 -1.92
C GLY A 82 9.17 -15.25 -0.84
N GLY A 83 9.75 -14.06 -0.81
CA GLY A 83 10.72 -13.65 0.20
C GLY A 83 10.10 -13.30 1.54
N GLU A 84 10.91 -12.79 2.43
CA GLU A 84 10.49 -12.40 3.77
C GLU A 84 9.62 -11.14 3.76
N GLY A 85 8.59 -11.12 4.61
CA GLY A 85 7.74 -9.93 4.81
C GLY A 85 8.38 -8.85 5.67
N PHE A 86 9.53 -9.15 6.25
CA PHE A 86 10.35 -8.24 7.06
C PHE A 86 11.82 -8.58 6.89
N ASN A 87 12.60 -7.64 6.39
CA ASN A 87 14.04 -7.79 6.27
C ASN A 87 14.75 -7.18 7.49
N ALA A 88 15.22 -8.04 8.40
CA ALA A 88 15.92 -7.59 9.60
C ALA A 88 17.28 -6.95 9.30
N ALA A 89 17.89 -7.26 8.17
CA ALA A 89 19.20 -6.74 7.79
C ALA A 89 19.15 -5.27 7.34
N ARG A 90 18.00 -4.80 6.87
CA ARG A 90 17.76 -3.43 6.41
C ARG A 90 18.96 -2.83 5.71
N ASN A 91 19.02 -3.02 4.41
CA ASN A 91 20.11 -2.50 3.58
C ASN A 91 19.83 -1.10 2.99
N ASP A 92 18.69 -0.52 3.30
CA ASP A 92 18.40 0.88 3.05
C ASP A 92 18.98 1.75 4.17
N ASN A 93 19.39 2.95 3.80
CA ASN A 93 19.95 3.95 4.71
C ASN A 93 19.22 5.31 4.67
N ASN A 94 18.10 5.37 3.99
CA ASN A 94 17.33 6.63 3.84
C ASN A 94 16.39 6.86 5.03
N ASP A 95 15.72 5.85 5.51
CA ASP A 95 14.77 5.89 6.65
C ASP A 95 13.70 7.01 6.54
N VAL A 96 13.32 7.37 5.32
CA VAL A 96 12.33 8.42 5.05
C VAL A 96 11.27 7.92 4.10
N VAL A 97 10.01 8.18 4.45
CA VAL A 97 8.89 7.91 3.56
C VAL A 97 8.93 8.86 2.37
N ALA A 98 8.85 8.30 1.17
CA ALA A 98 8.84 9.04 -0.09
C ALA A 98 7.82 8.47 -1.07
N PHE A 99 7.56 9.17 -2.17
CA PHE A 99 6.79 8.59 -3.25
C PHE A 99 7.57 7.42 -3.86
N HIS A 100 6.89 6.28 -4.04
CA HIS A 100 7.50 5.16 -4.73
C HIS A 100 7.66 5.46 -6.22
N ALA A 101 8.88 5.30 -6.72
CA ALA A 101 9.24 5.62 -8.10
C ALA A 101 8.67 4.64 -9.15
N GLY A 102 8.10 3.53 -8.70
CA GLY A 102 7.72 2.38 -9.52
C GLY A 102 8.73 1.25 -9.37
N VAL A 103 8.37 0.07 -9.83
CA VAL A 103 9.24 -1.10 -9.81
C VAL A 103 10.06 -1.20 -11.10
N ILE A 104 11.26 -1.77 -11.02
CA ILE A 104 12.10 -2.07 -12.18
C ILE A 104 12.00 -3.57 -12.46
N SER A 105 11.36 -3.93 -13.55
CA SER A 105 11.15 -5.33 -13.93
C SER A 105 12.28 -5.90 -14.80
N GLN A 106 12.23 -7.21 -15.03
CA GLN A 106 13.11 -7.87 -16.01
C GLN A 106 12.97 -7.24 -17.39
N ASP A 107 11.74 -6.82 -17.75
CA ASP A 107 11.46 -6.19 -19.04
C ASP A 107 12.00 -4.75 -19.13
N ASP A 108 12.42 -4.17 -18.01
CA ASP A 108 13.10 -2.87 -17.94
C ASP A 108 14.63 -2.99 -17.95
N GLY A 109 15.15 -4.21 -18.06
CA GLY A 109 16.58 -4.51 -18.14
C GLY A 109 17.22 -4.90 -16.79
N LEU A 110 16.46 -5.04 -15.71
CA LEU A 110 16.97 -5.58 -14.45
C LEU A 110 16.84 -7.12 -14.45
N ALA A 111 17.80 -7.81 -15.06
CA ALA A 111 17.72 -9.24 -15.33
C ALA A 111 17.45 -10.13 -14.11
N ASN A 112 17.83 -9.70 -12.90
CA ASN A 112 17.64 -10.45 -11.66
C ASN A 112 16.35 -10.08 -10.93
N SER A 113 15.56 -9.13 -11.44
CA SER A 113 14.27 -8.77 -10.85
C SER A 113 13.34 -9.98 -10.84
N ALA A 114 12.64 -10.19 -9.74
CA ALA A 114 11.54 -11.14 -9.66
C ALA A 114 10.28 -10.65 -10.39
N LEU A 115 10.27 -9.38 -10.80
CA LEU A 115 9.11 -8.71 -11.36
C LEU A 115 9.16 -8.69 -12.90
N SER A 116 7.98 -8.70 -13.51
CA SER A 116 7.76 -8.52 -14.93
C SER A 116 6.97 -7.23 -15.21
N ALA A 117 6.74 -6.91 -16.47
CA ALA A 117 5.93 -5.76 -16.87
C ALA A 117 4.53 -5.71 -16.22
N ASN A 118 3.96 -6.86 -15.87
CA ASN A 118 2.65 -6.94 -15.22
C ASN A 118 2.63 -6.40 -13.78
N HIS A 119 3.80 -6.24 -13.15
CA HIS A 119 3.92 -5.71 -11.80
C HIS A 119 4.12 -4.18 -11.78
N ARG A 120 4.28 -3.58 -12.95
CA ARG A 120 4.39 -2.12 -13.06
C ARG A 120 3.11 -1.46 -12.59
N PHE A 121 3.24 -0.35 -11.93
CA PHE A 121 2.10 0.46 -11.49
C PHE A 121 2.36 1.94 -11.74
N LEU A 122 1.27 2.69 -11.77
CA LEU A 122 1.26 4.14 -11.73
C LEU A 122 0.41 4.59 -10.55
N ASN A 123 0.74 5.74 -9.98
CA ASN A 123 -0.10 6.34 -8.96
C ASN A 123 -1.43 6.87 -9.56
N PRO A 124 -2.55 6.73 -8.86
CA PRO A 124 -2.71 6.10 -7.55
C PRO A 124 -2.73 4.56 -7.64
N GLY A 125 -2.21 3.88 -6.59
CA GLY A 125 -2.18 2.42 -6.50
C GLY A 125 -3.48 1.79 -6.01
N ALA A 126 -4.29 2.53 -5.25
CA ALA A 126 -5.55 2.04 -4.71
C ALA A 126 -6.56 3.17 -4.49
N LYS A 127 -7.78 2.78 -4.10
CA LYS A 127 -8.83 3.69 -3.64
C LYS A 127 -9.35 3.24 -2.28
N VAL A 128 -9.68 4.19 -1.43
CA VAL A 128 -10.44 3.96 -0.21
C VAL A 128 -11.80 4.63 -0.32
N THR A 129 -12.84 3.93 0.09
CA THR A 129 -14.19 4.48 0.25
C THR A 129 -14.59 4.32 1.71
N ILE A 130 -14.97 5.39 2.34
CA ILE A 130 -15.44 5.41 3.72
C ILE A 130 -16.93 5.74 3.66
N THR A 131 -17.76 4.85 4.21
CA THR A 131 -19.21 5.05 4.29
C THR A 131 -19.62 5.04 5.75
N ARG A 132 -20.39 6.05 6.17
CA ARG A 132 -21.02 6.03 7.48
C ARG A 132 -22.32 5.26 7.42
N VAL A 133 -22.43 4.17 8.18
CA VAL A 133 -23.59 3.27 8.16
C VAL A 133 -24.56 3.51 9.34
N GLU A 134 -24.09 4.17 10.42
CA GLU A 134 -24.90 4.53 11.60
C GLU A 134 -24.32 5.73 12.35
#